data_3d48a118469af90493d50bcd77d2f607
#
_entry.id   3d48a118469af90493d50bcd77d2f607
#
_cell.length_a   1.000
_cell.length_b   1.000
_cell.length_c   1.000
_cell.angle_alpha   90.00
_cell.angle_beta   90.00
_cell.angle_gamma   90.00
#
_symmetry.space_group_name_H-M   'P 1'
#
loop_
_entity.id
_entity.type
_entity.pdbx_description
1 polymer ?
#
loop_
_entity_poly.entity_id
_entity_poly.type
_entity_poly.pdbx_seq_one_letter_code
_entity_poly.pdbx_strand_id
1 'polypeptide(L)'
;MKTVLTALTTWAGCRGARWYLERARRQDSTHLGGHVKLTTLWNHGGAFGLPVGRKWLPVLSTAALSLLMTQRKRHPLAAGLILGGGLSNLQERVEEGRVYDYLRFPKAPRPLNRYVYNLADLAVFAGGLALVLREKTKD
;
A
#
# COMPACT_ATOMS: atom_id res chain seq x y z
N MET A 1 -21.41 -0.40 4.99
CA MET A 1 -21.40 -1.07 3.68
C MET A 1 -20.30 -0.55 2.76
N LYS A 2 -20.24 0.76 2.41
CA LYS A 2 -19.22 1.33 1.50
C LYS A 2 -17.78 1.05 1.91
N THR A 3 -17.40 1.24 3.18
CA THR A 3 -16.04 0.97 3.67
C THR A 3 -15.61 -0.49 3.47
N VAL A 4 -16.49 -1.42 3.82
CA VAL A 4 -16.20 -2.87 3.70
C VAL A 4 -16.05 -3.26 2.24
N LEU A 5 -16.95 -2.79 1.37
CA LEU A 5 -16.87 -3.07 -0.07
C LEU A 5 -15.58 -2.51 -0.67
N THR A 6 -15.23 -1.24 -0.36
CA THR A 6 -13.99 -0.63 -0.82
C THR A 6 -12.77 -1.38 -0.29
N ALA A 7 -12.77 -1.77 0.99
CA ALA A 7 -11.64 -2.53 1.56
C ALA A 7 -11.47 -3.89 0.89
N LEU A 8 -12.55 -4.63 0.67
CA LEU A 8 -12.50 -5.94 0.00
C LEU A 8 -12.04 -5.83 -1.46
N THR A 9 -12.57 -4.86 -2.21
CA THR A 9 -12.15 -4.65 -3.62
C THR A 9 -10.70 -4.20 -3.72
N THR A 10 -10.25 -3.32 -2.82
CA THR A 10 -8.85 -2.88 -2.76
C THR A 10 -7.93 -4.05 -2.41
N TRP A 11 -8.25 -4.80 -1.36
CA TRP A 11 -7.49 -5.98 -0.97
C TRP A 11 -7.40 -7.02 -2.10
N ALA A 12 -8.52 -7.35 -2.73
CA ALA A 12 -8.56 -8.30 -3.85
C ALA A 12 -7.75 -7.80 -5.05
N GLY A 13 -7.84 -6.51 -5.37
CA GLY A 13 -7.04 -5.88 -6.43
C GLY A 13 -5.54 -5.94 -6.13
N CYS A 14 -5.12 -5.65 -4.90
CA CYS A 14 -3.72 -5.76 -4.47
C CYS A 14 -3.19 -7.20 -4.58
N ARG A 15 -3.97 -8.18 -4.12
CA ARG A 15 -3.60 -9.60 -4.19
C ARG A 15 -3.55 -10.11 -5.64
N GLY A 16 -4.51 -9.70 -6.46
CA GLY A 16 -4.55 -10.04 -7.88
C GLY A 16 -3.39 -9.44 -8.67
N ALA A 17 -3.05 -8.17 -8.43
CA ALA A 17 -1.91 -7.51 -9.06
C ALA A 17 -0.59 -8.20 -8.70
N ARG A 18 -0.39 -8.52 -7.42
CA ARG A 18 0.78 -9.27 -6.95
C ARG A 18 0.88 -10.62 -7.65
N TRP A 19 -0.20 -11.40 -7.60
CA TRP A 19 -0.25 -12.73 -8.22
C TRP A 19 0.08 -12.69 -9.71
N TYR A 20 -0.48 -11.72 -10.43
CA TYR A 20 -0.23 -11.54 -11.86
C TYR A 20 1.23 -11.18 -12.15
N LEU A 21 1.78 -10.19 -11.44
CA LEU A 21 3.14 -9.70 -11.68
C LEU A 21 4.21 -10.72 -11.28
N GLU A 22 4.00 -11.44 -10.20
CA GLU A 22 4.89 -12.51 -9.77
C GLU A 22 4.96 -13.65 -10.80
N ARG A 23 3.83 -14.03 -11.40
CA ARG A 23 3.76 -15.06 -12.43
C ARG A 23 4.19 -14.61 -13.80
N ALA A 24 3.83 -13.41 -14.20
CA ALA A 24 4.17 -12.86 -15.52
C ALA A 24 5.68 -12.64 -15.71
N ARG A 25 6.48 -12.69 -14.63
CA ARG A 25 7.94 -12.48 -14.62
C ARG A 25 8.38 -11.25 -15.43
N ARG A 26 7.55 -10.20 -15.45
CA ARG A 26 7.84 -8.93 -16.12
C ARG A 26 8.77 -8.06 -15.28
N GLN A 27 9.92 -8.63 -14.95
CA GLN A 27 10.95 -7.94 -14.20
C GLN A 27 11.66 -6.93 -15.13
N ASP A 28 11.99 -5.78 -14.55
CA ASP A 28 12.77 -4.71 -15.21
C ASP A 28 12.16 -4.11 -16.48
N SER A 29 10.85 -4.19 -16.65
CA SER A 29 10.16 -3.50 -17.74
C SER A 29 9.87 -2.04 -17.38
N THR A 30 10.07 -1.16 -18.38
CA THR A 30 9.84 0.29 -18.23
C THR A 30 8.63 0.71 -19.07
N HIS A 31 7.74 1.49 -18.46
CA HIS A 31 6.48 1.93 -19.04
C HIS A 31 6.30 3.45 -18.94
N LEU A 32 5.33 3.97 -19.69
CA LEU A 32 4.95 5.39 -19.68
C LEU A 32 6.14 6.35 -19.84
N GLY A 33 6.98 6.10 -20.86
CA GLY A 33 8.12 6.97 -21.15
C GLY A 33 9.16 7.03 -20.02
N GLY A 34 9.30 5.96 -19.22
CA GLY A 34 10.25 5.88 -18.12
C GLY A 34 9.71 6.40 -16.77
N HIS A 35 8.42 6.76 -16.69
CA HIS A 35 7.82 7.21 -15.43
C HIS A 35 7.52 6.04 -14.48
N VAL A 36 7.26 4.85 -15.01
CA VAL A 36 6.97 3.64 -14.22
C VAL A 36 7.94 2.54 -14.63
N LYS A 37 8.60 1.94 -13.66
CA LYS A 37 9.41 0.74 -13.84
C LYS A 37 8.86 -0.39 -13.00
N LEU A 38 8.64 -1.56 -13.60
CA LEU A 38 8.33 -2.79 -12.88
C LEU A 38 9.64 -3.48 -12.51
N THR A 39 9.81 -3.79 -11.24
CA THR A 39 10.98 -4.47 -10.69
C THR A 39 10.56 -5.45 -9.63
N THR A 40 11.48 -6.15 -9.00
CA THR A 40 11.19 -7.06 -7.89
C THR A 40 12.05 -6.73 -6.70
N LEU A 41 11.40 -6.43 -5.58
CA LEU A 41 12.05 -6.24 -4.30
C LEU A 41 11.27 -6.94 -3.19
N TRP A 42 11.94 -7.83 -2.47
CA TRP A 42 11.39 -8.42 -1.25
C TRP A 42 11.74 -7.55 -0.05
N ASN A 43 10.74 -6.83 0.46
CA ASN A 43 10.90 -5.89 1.55
C ASN A 43 10.67 -6.57 2.91
N HIS A 44 11.72 -6.67 3.72
CA HIS A 44 11.68 -7.23 5.07
C HIS A 44 11.48 -6.17 6.17
N GLY A 45 11.54 -4.89 5.80
CA GLY A 45 11.41 -3.74 6.70
C GLY A 45 10.09 -3.00 6.56
N GLY A 46 10.01 -1.84 7.18
CA GLY A 46 8.89 -0.90 7.05
C GLY A 46 8.89 -0.15 5.73
N ALA A 47 7.80 0.57 5.46
CA ALA A 47 7.74 1.50 4.35
C ALA A 47 8.85 2.56 4.47
N PHE A 48 9.36 3.04 3.32
CA PHE A 48 10.43 4.05 3.25
C PHE A 48 11.73 3.66 3.98
N GLY A 49 12.03 2.36 4.07
CA GLY A 49 13.25 1.88 4.73
C GLY A 49 13.30 2.13 6.25
N LEU A 50 12.16 2.36 6.89
CA LEU A 50 12.10 2.54 8.33
C LEU A 50 12.63 1.29 9.04
N PRO A 51 13.56 1.43 10.01
CA PRO A 51 14.18 0.31 10.71
C PRO A 51 13.24 -0.27 11.79
N VAL A 52 12.00 -0.51 11.43
CA VAL A 52 11.05 -1.18 12.31
C VAL A 52 11.29 -2.67 12.22
N GLY A 53 11.59 -3.30 13.34
CA GLY A 53 11.86 -4.73 13.38
C GLY A 53 10.71 -5.57 12.85
N ARG A 54 11.04 -6.64 12.14
CA ARG A 54 10.09 -7.55 11.48
C ARG A 54 8.93 -8.01 12.37
N LYS A 55 9.18 -8.18 13.68
CA LYS A 55 8.18 -8.61 14.67
C LYS A 55 7.15 -7.51 14.99
N TRP A 56 7.56 -6.25 14.96
CA TRP A 56 6.72 -5.12 15.34
C TRP A 56 5.86 -4.58 14.21
N LEU A 57 6.24 -4.80 12.95
CA LEU A 57 5.48 -4.33 11.80
C LEU A 57 4.03 -4.84 11.78
N PRO A 58 3.75 -6.15 11.96
CA PRO A 58 2.38 -6.63 12.03
C PRO A 58 1.59 -6.03 13.19
N VAL A 59 2.22 -5.88 14.35
CA VAL A 59 1.58 -5.32 15.54
C VAL A 59 1.18 -3.86 15.31
N LEU A 60 2.11 -3.03 14.84
CA LEU A 60 1.85 -1.62 14.54
C LEU A 60 0.84 -1.45 13.42
N SER A 61 0.91 -2.28 12.38
CA SER A 61 -0.06 -2.25 11.27
C SER A 61 -1.46 -2.60 11.77
N THR A 62 -1.60 -3.62 12.61
CA THR A 62 -2.89 -4.00 13.20
C THR A 62 -3.45 -2.89 14.07
N ALA A 63 -2.62 -2.27 14.92
CA ALA A 63 -3.02 -1.15 15.76
C ALA A 63 -3.50 0.05 14.93
N ALA A 64 -2.74 0.42 13.88
CA ALA A 64 -3.09 1.52 12.98
C ALA A 64 -4.42 1.26 12.23
N LEU A 65 -4.61 0.03 11.70
CA LEU A 65 -5.85 -0.36 11.04
C LEU A 65 -7.05 -0.37 11.99
N SER A 66 -6.86 -0.81 13.23
CA SER A 66 -7.90 -0.78 14.26
C SER A 66 -8.32 0.66 14.60
N LEU A 67 -7.34 1.55 14.78
CA LEU A 67 -7.61 2.97 15.03
C LEU A 67 -8.38 3.59 13.85
N LEU A 68 -8.00 3.26 12.62
CA LEU A 68 -8.67 3.77 11.42
C LEU A 68 -10.13 3.31 11.32
N MET A 69 -10.47 2.14 11.86
CA MET A 69 -11.86 1.67 11.90
C MET A 69 -12.79 2.63 12.65
N THR A 70 -12.28 3.43 13.58
CA THR A 70 -13.07 4.47 14.27
C THR A 70 -13.52 5.58 13.32
N GLN A 71 -12.76 5.86 12.26
CA GLN A 71 -13.02 6.91 11.29
C GLN A 71 -13.88 6.48 10.08
N ARG A 72 -14.19 5.19 9.97
CA ARG A 72 -14.86 4.61 8.79
C ARG A 72 -16.23 5.22 8.44
N LYS A 73 -16.94 5.77 9.44
CA LYS A 73 -18.26 6.39 9.23
C LYS A 73 -18.13 7.75 8.56
N ARG A 74 -17.10 8.53 8.89
CA ARG A 74 -16.87 9.88 8.37
C ARG A 74 -16.30 9.87 6.95
N HIS A 75 -15.39 8.93 6.67
CA HIS A 75 -14.65 8.85 5.41
C HIS A 75 -14.61 7.41 4.87
N PRO A 76 -15.76 6.87 4.44
CA PRO A 76 -15.88 5.44 4.16
C PRO A 76 -15.00 4.93 3.01
N LEU A 77 -14.79 5.73 1.96
CA LEU A 77 -13.94 5.33 0.83
C LEU A 77 -12.45 5.42 1.17
N ALA A 78 -12.02 6.52 1.79
CA ALA A 78 -10.64 6.69 2.22
C ALA A 78 -10.25 5.61 3.25
N ALA A 79 -11.09 5.37 4.24
CA ALA A 79 -10.89 4.30 5.21
C ALA A 79 -10.84 2.92 4.54
N GLY A 80 -11.69 2.67 3.55
CA GLY A 80 -11.69 1.42 2.79
C GLY A 80 -10.40 1.19 2.01
N LEU A 81 -9.86 2.23 1.35
CA LEU A 81 -8.58 2.16 0.64
C LEU A 81 -7.43 1.81 1.60
N ILE A 82 -7.34 2.51 2.73
CA ILE A 82 -6.28 2.27 3.71
C ILE A 82 -6.41 0.88 4.34
N LEU A 83 -7.64 0.48 4.70
CA LEU A 83 -7.89 -0.85 5.28
C LEU A 83 -7.55 -1.96 4.29
N GLY A 84 -8.00 -1.86 3.05
CA GLY A 84 -7.75 -2.89 2.03
C GLY A 84 -6.27 -3.02 1.67
N GLY A 85 -5.58 -1.89 1.43
CA GLY A 85 -4.14 -1.88 1.18
C GLY A 85 -3.33 -2.34 2.39
N GLY A 86 -3.65 -1.80 3.58
CA GLY A 86 -2.98 -2.19 4.83
C GLY A 86 -3.15 -3.66 5.18
N LEU A 87 -4.34 -4.24 4.99
CA LEU A 87 -4.58 -5.67 5.18
C LEU A 87 -3.80 -6.52 4.18
N SER A 88 -3.70 -6.10 2.92
CA SER A 88 -2.89 -6.81 1.92
C SER A 88 -1.41 -6.88 2.33
N ASN A 89 -0.81 -5.76 2.72
CA ASN A 89 0.57 -5.72 3.19
C ASN A 89 0.76 -6.49 4.51
N LEU A 90 -0.20 -6.41 5.43
CA LEU A 90 -0.16 -7.14 6.69
C LEU A 90 -0.20 -8.65 6.45
N GLN A 91 -1.10 -9.11 5.58
CA GLN A 91 -1.23 -10.52 5.23
C GLN A 91 0.08 -11.07 4.67
N GLU A 92 0.74 -10.37 3.73
CA GLU A 92 2.02 -10.81 3.20
C GLU A 92 3.10 -10.93 4.29
N ARG A 93 3.13 -9.99 5.23
CA ARG A 93 4.08 -10.04 6.35
C ARG A 93 3.83 -11.21 7.30
N VAL A 94 2.57 -11.53 7.55
CA VAL A 94 2.20 -12.67 8.40
C VAL A 94 2.51 -14.00 7.71
N GLU A 95 2.15 -14.13 6.43
CA GLU A 95 2.33 -15.36 5.66
C GLU A 95 3.79 -15.61 5.27
N GLU A 96 4.50 -14.58 4.79
CA GLU A 96 5.83 -14.72 4.18
C GLU A 96 6.94 -14.00 4.94
N GLY A 97 6.59 -13.18 5.93
CA GLY A 97 7.52 -12.37 6.70
C GLY A 97 8.16 -11.22 5.93
N ARG A 98 7.67 -10.93 4.74
CA ARG A 98 8.16 -9.90 3.83
C ARG A 98 7.03 -9.45 2.90
N VAL A 99 7.23 -8.33 2.21
CA VAL A 99 6.29 -7.80 1.22
C VAL A 99 6.94 -7.79 -0.15
N TYR A 100 6.18 -8.14 -1.17
CA TYR A 100 6.58 -8.06 -2.57
C TYR A 100 6.32 -6.65 -3.10
N ASP A 101 7.39 -5.88 -3.32
CA ASP A 101 7.35 -4.55 -3.90
C ASP A 101 7.82 -4.60 -5.36
N TYR A 102 7.12 -3.91 -6.26
CA TYR A 102 7.33 -4.05 -7.70
C TYR A 102 7.20 -2.77 -8.52
N LEU A 103 6.71 -1.67 -7.93
CA LEU A 103 6.54 -0.38 -8.60
C LEU A 103 7.65 0.58 -8.22
N ARG A 104 8.37 1.09 -9.20
CA ARG A 104 9.35 2.16 -9.04
C ARG A 104 8.98 3.34 -9.94
N PHE A 105 9.18 4.54 -9.43
CA PHE A 105 8.91 5.79 -10.14
C PHE A 105 10.21 6.59 -10.33
N PRO A 106 11.03 6.25 -11.36
CA PRO A 106 12.37 6.84 -11.50
C PRO A 106 12.39 8.36 -11.67
N LYS A 107 11.34 8.92 -12.29
CA LYS A 107 11.21 10.37 -12.55
C LYS A 107 10.47 11.12 -11.45
N ALA A 108 10.02 10.45 -10.38
CA ALA A 108 9.40 11.12 -9.25
C ALA A 108 10.43 11.96 -8.47
N PRO A 109 10.00 13.04 -7.79
CA PRO A 109 10.91 13.83 -6.94
C PRO A 109 11.42 12.99 -5.76
N ARG A 110 12.62 13.35 -5.25
CA ARG A 110 13.18 12.74 -4.05
C ARG A 110 12.31 13.06 -2.83
N PRO A 111 12.13 12.12 -1.90
CA PRO A 111 12.74 10.77 -1.82
C PRO A 111 11.95 9.66 -2.55
N LEU A 112 10.82 9.96 -3.18
CA LEU A 112 9.89 8.97 -3.75
C LEU A 112 10.53 8.06 -4.80
N ASN A 113 11.45 8.59 -5.61
CA ASN A 113 12.14 7.84 -6.66
C ASN A 113 13.17 6.81 -6.14
N ARG A 114 13.45 6.80 -4.83
CA ARG A 114 14.44 5.89 -4.22
C ARG A 114 13.84 4.55 -3.81
N TYR A 115 12.52 4.52 -3.59
CA TYR A 115 11.84 3.37 -3.04
C TYR A 115 11.10 2.57 -4.12
N VAL A 116 10.84 1.32 -3.81
CA VAL A 116 9.97 0.44 -4.59
C VAL A 116 8.68 0.26 -3.80
N TYR A 117 7.56 0.30 -4.48
CA TYR A 117 6.22 0.28 -3.91
C TYR A 117 5.43 -0.92 -4.45
N ASN A 118 4.29 -1.16 -3.85
CA ASN A 118 3.25 -2.03 -4.38
C ASN A 118 1.90 -1.31 -4.48
N LEU A 119 0.91 -1.95 -5.05
CA LEU A 119 -0.42 -1.36 -5.21
C LEU A 119 -1.08 -1.04 -3.85
N ALA A 120 -0.79 -1.84 -2.82
CA ALA A 120 -1.29 -1.61 -1.47
C ALA A 120 -0.74 -0.29 -0.87
N ASP A 121 0.54 0.02 -1.10
CA ASP A 121 1.14 1.29 -0.68
C ASP A 121 0.44 2.47 -1.36
N LEU A 122 0.15 2.37 -2.66
CA LEU A 122 -0.57 3.42 -3.39
C LEU A 122 -2.00 3.61 -2.86
N ALA A 123 -2.69 2.52 -2.52
CA ALA A 123 -4.03 2.58 -1.95
C ALA A 123 -4.02 3.25 -0.56
N VAL A 124 -3.06 2.90 0.29
CA VAL A 124 -2.86 3.52 1.61
C VAL A 124 -2.55 5.01 1.47
N PHE A 125 -1.65 5.36 0.56
CA PHE A 125 -1.27 6.75 0.31
C PHE A 125 -2.45 7.58 -0.22
N ALA A 126 -3.18 7.07 -1.21
CA ALA A 126 -4.37 7.74 -1.76
C ALA A 126 -5.47 7.93 -0.71
N GLY A 127 -5.72 6.92 0.11
CA GLY A 127 -6.67 7.02 1.22
C GLY A 127 -6.24 8.04 2.27
N GLY A 128 -4.97 8.06 2.65
CA GLY A 128 -4.40 9.04 3.57
C GLY A 128 -4.52 10.47 3.06
N LEU A 129 -4.16 10.69 1.79
CA LEU A 129 -4.28 11.99 1.15
C LEU A 129 -5.75 12.46 1.10
N ALA A 130 -6.69 11.57 0.78
CA ALA A 130 -8.11 11.88 0.76
C ALA A 130 -8.65 12.28 2.14
N LEU A 131 -8.13 11.69 3.23
CA LEU A 131 -8.47 12.11 4.59
C LEU A 131 -7.99 13.54 4.87
N VAL A 132 -6.72 13.83 4.58
CA VAL A 132 -6.10 15.15 4.84
C VAL A 132 -6.77 16.25 4.03
N LEU A 133 -7.06 16.03 2.75
CA LEU A 133 -7.69 17.04 1.89
C LEU A 133 -9.12 17.37 2.33
N ARG A 134 -9.88 16.40 2.81
CA ARG A 134 -11.26 16.62 3.27
C ARG A 134 -11.34 17.34 4.62
N GLU A 135 -10.34 17.20 5.48
CA GLU A 135 -10.31 17.99 6.70
C GLU A 135 -10.10 19.48 6.41
N LYS A 136 -9.24 19.81 5.43
CA LYS A 136 -8.99 21.22 5.03
C LYS A 136 -10.18 21.90 4.37
N THR A 137 -11.14 21.17 3.83
CA THR A 137 -12.33 21.75 3.18
C THR A 137 -13.49 21.98 4.14
N LYS A 138 -13.33 21.67 5.43
CA LYS A 138 -14.35 21.89 6.47
C LYS A 138 -14.09 23.12 7.34
N ASP A 139 -12.92 23.71 7.21
CA ASP A 139 -12.55 25.00 7.80
C ASP A 139 -12.83 26.14 6.81
#